data_0b612877db011c0bb7445ce143330e24
#
_entry.id   0b612877db011c0bb7445ce143330e24
#
_cell.length_a   1.000
_cell.length_b   1.000
_cell.length_c   1.000
_cell.angle_alpha   90.00
_cell.angle_beta   90.00
_cell.angle_gamma   90.00
#
_symmetry.space_group_name_H-M   'P 1'
#
loop_
_entity.id
_entity.type
_entity.pdbx_description
1 polymer ?
#
loop_
_entity_poly.entity_id
_entity_poly.type
_entity_poly.pdbx_seq_one_letter_code
_entity_poly.pdbx_strand_id
1 'polypeptide(L)'
;MHGYRLTKRGKLVLVSLNLLICLAVIACLKGIAVANDNSGEQTGSIYLDKPVSEAQKPDIEKTAMVYSNEIIKLDDNVIKENKEFLRVNVEDIRSYEKGKLAFLTFDDGPSKNITPKILDVLDNYGIKATFFVLGYMCEKNGSILEDLIEKGHSLGIHSYSHELDKLLENDESFINEILMTESIIETYLGDDFSTRLFRFPGGSFENYKKEYIDVLNELGYITVDWNALTGDTEYLAPTPELLLSKLKETIINKDIIVVLMHDLDAKQVTAEALPDVIEYLISEGYDFALLK
;
A
#
# COMPACT_ATOMS: atom_id res chain seq x y z
N MET A 1 -17.60 24.08 -28.26
CA MET A 1 -17.75 22.64 -28.17
C MET A 1 -18.28 22.33 -26.80
N HIS A 2 -19.48 21.73 -26.69
CA HIS A 2 -20.08 21.41 -25.40
C HIS A 2 -19.49 20.06 -24.95
N GLY A 3 -18.64 20.10 -23.96
CA GLY A 3 -18.11 18.88 -23.36
C GLY A 3 -19.22 18.18 -22.55
N TYR A 4 -19.56 16.98 -22.94
CA TYR A 4 -20.46 16.12 -22.17
C TYR A 4 -19.74 15.65 -20.90
N ARG A 5 -20.17 16.17 -19.75
CA ARG A 5 -19.73 15.66 -18.45
C ARG A 5 -20.53 14.38 -18.16
N LEU A 6 -19.84 13.24 -18.11
CA LEU A 6 -20.45 11.97 -17.72
C LEU A 6 -20.98 12.05 -16.27
N THR A 7 -22.17 11.49 -16.05
CA THR A 7 -22.74 11.33 -14.70
C THR A 7 -21.92 10.32 -13.91
N LYS A 8 -21.99 10.33 -12.54
CA LYS A 8 -21.33 9.33 -11.68
C LYS A 8 -21.58 7.89 -12.16
N ARG A 9 -22.81 7.57 -12.57
CA ARG A 9 -23.16 6.24 -13.13
C ARG A 9 -22.48 5.96 -14.47
N GLY A 10 -22.32 6.97 -15.33
CA GLY A 10 -21.63 6.84 -16.62
C GLY A 10 -20.13 6.59 -16.44
N LYS A 11 -19.49 7.24 -15.47
CA LYS A 11 -18.08 7.00 -15.10
C LYS A 11 -17.87 5.58 -14.58
N LEU A 12 -18.75 5.07 -13.71
CA LEU A 12 -18.70 3.71 -13.18
C LEU A 12 -18.79 2.65 -14.27
N VAL A 13 -19.68 2.84 -15.24
CA VAL A 13 -19.83 1.91 -16.39
C VAL A 13 -18.59 1.96 -17.28
N LEU A 14 -17.95 3.12 -17.45
CA LEU A 14 -16.73 3.25 -18.26
C LEU A 14 -15.54 2.58 -17.57
N VAL A 15 -15.40 2.76 -16.25
CA VAL A 15 -14.37 2.10 -15.43
C VAL A 15 -14.53 0.59 -15.47
N SER A 16 -15.74 0.07 -15.29
CA SER A 16 -15.98 -1.38 -15.35
C SER A 16 -15.77 -1.96 -16.75
N LEU A 17 -16.03 -1.20 -17.82
CA LEU A 17 -15.80 -1.65 -19.20
C LEU A 17 -14.30 -1.68 -19.52
N ASN A 18 -13.53 -0.68 -19.10
CA ASN A 18 -12.07 -0.67 -19.28
C ASN A 18 -11.38 -1.75 -18.44
N LEU A 19 -11.83 -2.00 -17.22
CA LEU A 19 -11.35 -3.10 -16.38
C LEU A 19 -11.55 -4.46 -17.10
N LEU A 20 -12.71 -4.69 -17.71
CA LEU A 20 -13.01 -5.89 -18.48
C LEU A 20 -12.11 -6.02 -19.73
N ILE A 21 -11.79 -4.91 -20.39
CA ILE A 21 -10.91 -4.89 -21.56
C ILE A 21 -9.46 -5.16 -21.13
N CYS A 22 -8.98 -4.60 -20.05
CA CYS A 22 -7.65 -4.87 -19.51
C CYS A 22 -7.49 -6.34 -19.08
N LEU A 23 -8.47 -6.89 -18.38
CA LEU A 23 -8.50 -8.32 -18.02
C LEU A 23 -8.52 -9.24 -19.24
N ALA A 24 -9.24 -8.87 -20.31
CA ALA A 24 -9.26 -9.61 -21.57
C ALA A 24 -7.91 -9.54 -22.30
N VAL A 25 -7.21 -8.40 -22.26
CA VAL A 25 -5.88 -8.23 -22.88
C VAL A 25 -4.84 -9.05 -22.10
N ILE A 26 -4.88 -9.04 -20.78
CA ILE A 26 -3.98 -9.84 -19.91
C ILE A 26 -4.23 -11.34 -20.17
N ALA A 27 -5.48 -11.77 -20.27
CA ALA A 27 -5.80 -13.16 -20.60
C ALA A 27 -5.32 -13.56 -22.01
N CYS A 28 -5.41 -12.67 -23.00
CA CYS A 28 -4.87 -12.90 -24.35
C CYS A 28 -3.34 -12.95 -24.35
N LEU A 29 -2.65 -12.11 -23.60
CA LEU A 29 -1.19 -12.13 -23.51
C LEU A 29 -0.68 -13.39 -22.79
N LYS A 30 -1.36 -13.81 -21.70
CA LYS A 30 -1.06 -15.11 -21.03
C LYS A 30 -1.33 -16.31 -21.98
N GLY A 31 -2.33 -16.24 -22.85
CA GLY A 31 -2.63 -17.26 -23.86
C GLY A 31 -1.60 -17.36 -24.99
N ILE A 32 -0.97 -16.25 -25.36
CA ILE A 32 0.05 -16.23 -26.43
C ILE A 32 1.40 -16.78 -25.93
N ALA A 33 1.73 -16.60 -24.64
CA ALA A 33 2.95 -17.14 -24.05
C ALA A 33 2.95 -18.68 -23.93
N VAL A 34 1.78 -19.32 -23.89
CA VAL A 34 1.63 -20.79 -23.82
C VAL A 34 1.63 -21.46 -25.20
N ALA A 35 1.43 -20.70 -26.29
CA ALA A 35 1.27 -21.27 -27.63
C ALA A 35 2.57 -21.48 -28.42
N ASN A 36 3.76 -21.20 -27.86
CA ASN A 36 5.02 -21.21 -28.60
C ASN A 36 5.96 -22.38 -28.29
N ASP A 37 5.46 -23.45 -27.65
CA ASP A 37 6.24 -24.67 -27.50
C ASP A 37 5.30 -25.90 -27.59
N ASN A 38 5.14 -26.44 -28.79
CA ASN A 38 5.05 -27.90 -29.04
C ASN A 38 4.74 -28.23 -30.51
N SER A 39 5.76 -28.69 -31.20
CA SER A 39 5.63 -29.60 -32.35
C SER A 39 5.54 -31.02 -31.81
N GLY A 40 4.40 -31.69 -32.02
CA GLY A 40 4.28 -33.11 -31.73
C GLY A 40 2.82 -33.60 -31.69
N GLU A 41 2.41 -34.28 -32.76
CA GLU A 41 1.10 -34.94 -32.89
C GLU A 41 0.77 -35.85 -31.71
N GLN A 42 -0.45 -35.77 -31.21
CA GLN A 42 -1.32 -36.94 -30.99
C GLN A 42 -2.77 -36.53 -30.67
N THR A 43 -3.68 -37.11 -31.42
CA THR A 43 -5.12 -37.07 -31.28
C THR A 43 -5.58 -37.66 -29.96
N GLY A 44 -6.30 -36.87 -29.16
CA GLY A 44 -6.98 -37.32 -27.95
C GLY A 44 -8.19 -36.44 -27.64
N SER A 45 -9.37 -37.01 -27.78
CA SER A 45 -10.65 -36.38 -27.47
C SER A 45 -10.69 -35.89 -26.03
N ILE A 46 -10.93 -34.59 -25.85
CA ILE A 46 -11.13 -34.00 -24.51
C ILE A 46 -12.62 -33.92 -24.23
N TYR A 47 -13.07 -34.75 -23.31
CA TYR A 47 -14.38 -34.61 -22.66
C TYR A 47 -14.40 -33.34 -21.79
N LEU A 48 -15.23 -32.41 -22.18
CA LEU A 48 -15.66 -31.30 -21.33
C LEU A 48 -16.79 -31.81 -20.44
N ASP A 49 -16.49 -32.13 -19.17
CA ASP A 49 -17.52 -32.20 -18.16
C ASP A 49 -16.88 -32.16 -16.75
N LYS A 50 -16.80 -30.94 -16.19
CA LYS A 50 -17.00 -30.66 -14.77
C LYS A 50 -17.29 -29.18 -14.60
N PRO A 51 -18.40 -28.79 -13.91
CA PRO A 51 -18.64 -27.40 -13.61
C PRO A 51 -17.58 -26.93 -12.62
N VAL A 52 -16.97 -25.80 -12.93
CA VAL A 52 -16.12 -25.05 -12.02
C VAL A 52 -16.98 -24.69 -10.81
N SER A 53 -16.60 -25.19 -9.64
CA SER A 53 -17.20 -24.79 -8.39
C SER A 53 -17.13 -23.27 -8.28
N GLU A 54 -18.27 -22.65 -7.99
CA GLU A 54 -18.35 -21.23 -7.64
C GLU A 54 -17.32 -20.95 -6.56
N ALA A 55 -16.18 -20.36 -6.95
CA ALA A 55 -15.31 -19.69 -6.02
C ALA A 55 -16.15 -18.57 -5.41
N GLN A 56 -16.33 -18.62 -4.10
CA GLN A 56 -17.09 -17.63 -3.33
C GLN A 56 -16.54 -16.24 -3.67
N LYS A 57 -17.34 -15.46 -4.41
CA LYS A 57 -17.10 -14.01 -4.52
C LYS A 57 -17.06 -13.47 -3.10
N PRO A 58 -16.07 -12.63 -2.75
CA PRO A 58 -16.11 -11.96 -1.45
C PRO A 58 -17.44 -11.20 -1.36
N ASP A 59 -18.12 -11.42 -0.26
CA ASP A 59 -19.47 -10.90 -0.01
C ASP A 59 -19.35 -9.39 0.26
N ILE A 60 -19.41 -8.59 -0.79
CA ILE A 60 -19.30 -7.13 -0.76
C ILE A 60 -20.38 -6.51 0.15
N GLU A 61 -21.53 -7.18 0.32
CA GLU A 61 -22.56 -6.73 1.23
C GLU A 61 -22.18 -6.90 2.72
N LYS A 62 -21.34 -7.89 3.06
CA LYS A 62 -20.85 -8.03 4.44
C LYS A 62 -19.78 -7.03 4.82
N THR A 63 -18.97 -6.60 3.86
CA THR A 63 -17.95 -5.57 4.07
C THR A 63 -18.59 -4.19 4.26
N ALA A 64 -19.71 -3.91 3.58
CA ALA A 64 -20.46 -2.65 3.69
C ALA A 64 -21.29 -2.52 4.98
N MET A 65 -21.53 -3.62 5.72
CA MET A 65 -22.34 -3.59 6.95
C MET A 65 -21.57 -3.38 8.25
N VAL A 66 -20.24 -3.30 8.21
CA VAL A 66 -19.40 -3.05 9.40
C VAL A 66 -19.26 -1.55 9.72
N TYR A 67 -19.89 -0.67 8.96
CA TYR A 67 -19.88 0.79 9.19
C TYR A 67 -20.89 1.27 10.25
N SER A 68 -21.34 0.44 11.18
CA SER A 68 -22.11 0.88 12.34
C SER A 68 -21.16 1.05 13.53
N ASN A 69 -20.94 2.26 13.94
CA ASN A 69 -20.48 2.87 15.21
C ASN A 69 -20.26 1.97 16.45
N GLU A 70 -19.82 0.73 16.32
CA GLU A 70 -19.36 -0.06 17.45
C GLU A 70 -17.84 0.10 17.59
N ILE A 71 -17.45 0.81 18.65
CA ILE A 71 -16.08 0.92 19.14
C ILE A 71 -15.56 -0.50 19.41
N ILE A 72 -14.70 -1.01 18.56
CA ILE A 72 -14.00 -2.28 18.81
C ILE A 72 -13.03 -2.03 19.97
N LYS A 73 -13.46 -2.39 21.18
CA LYS A 73 -12.55 -2.45 22.33
C LYS A 73 -11.58 -3.58 22.09
N LEU A 74 -10.34 -3.27 21.72
CA LEU A 74 -9.26 -4.24 21.73
C LEU A 74 -9.04 -4.69 23.17
N ASP A 75 -9.28 -5.96 23.45
CA ASP A 75 -9.06 -6.54 24.78
C ASP A 75 -7.55 -6.63 25.05
N ASP A 76 -7.10 -6.14 26.22
CA ASP A 76 -5.70 -6.17 26.64
C ASP A 76 -5.08 -7.57 26.60
N ASN A 77 -5.91 -8.63 26.69
CA ASN A 77 -5.47 -10.00 26.61
C ASN A 77 -5.12 -10.45 25.18
N VAL A 78 -5.76 -9.88 24.15
CA VAL A 78 -5.47 -10.17 22.74
C VAL A 78 -4.09 -9.65 22.35
N ILE A 79 -3.65 -8.54 22.94
CA ILE A 79 -2.33 -7.93 22.68
C ILE A 79 -1.21 -8.73 23.37
N LYS A 80 -1.47 -9.35 24.51
CA LYS A 80 -0.45 -10.06 25.33
C LYS A 80 -0.30 -11.55 25.04
N GLU A 81 -1.35 -12.23 24.57
CA GLU A 81 -1.33 -13.68 24.37
C GLU A 81 -0.94 -14.13 22.96
N ASN A 82 -1.14 -13.30 21.95
CA ASN A 82 -0.68 -13.58 20.59
C ASN A 82 0.64 -12.84 20.33
N LYS A 83 1.70 -13.58 20.02
CA LYS A 83 2.96 -13.05 19.50
C LYS A 83 2.82 -12.42 18.11
N GLU A 84 1.61 -12.13 17.67
CA GLU A 84 1.31 -11.52 16.40
C GLU A 84 1.38 -10.00 16.52
N PHE A 85 2.12 -9.36 15.63
CA PHE A 85 2.27 -7.91 15.60
C PHE A 85 0.91 -7.25 15.36
N LEU A 86 0.58 -6.21 16.14
CA LEU A 86 -0.71 -5.53 16.06
C LEU A 86 -0.96 -4.98 14.66
N ARG A 87 -2.03 -5.45 14.03
CA ARG A 87 -2.49 -4.98 12.71
C ARG A 87 -3.78 -4.20 12.91
N VAL A 88 -3.80 -2.95 12.44
CA VAL A 88 -4.93 -2.03 12.62
C VAL A 88 -5.45 -1.59 11.25
N ASN A 89 -6.76 -1.71 11.04
CA ASN A 89 -7.39 -1.10 9.87
C ASN A 89 -7.31 0.42 9.98
N VAL A 90 -7.09 1.09 8.84
CA VAL A 90 -6.92 2.55 8.82
C VAL A 90 -8.15 3.27 9.37
N GLU A 91 -9.35 2.76 9.12
CA GLU A 91 -10.61 3.32 9.61
C GLU A 91 -10.73 3.25 11.14
N ASP A 92 -10.09 2.25 11.77
CA ASP A 92 -10.16 2.00 13.20
C ASP A 92 -9.10 2.78 14.01
N ILE A 93 -8.13 3.41 13.35
CA ILE A 93 -7.03 4.13 14.01
C ILE A 93 -7.52 5.17 15.03
N ARG A 94 -8.61 5.87 14.70
CA ARG A 94 -9.16 6.93 15.56
C ARG A 94 -9.85 6.40 16.82
N SER A 95 -10.16 5.13 16.87
CA SER A 95 -10.84 4.47 17.99
C SER A 95 -9.90 3.83 19.01
N TYR A 96 -8.60 3.94 18.81
CA TYR A 96 -7.60 3.40 19.74
C TYR A 96 -7.56 4.24 21.03
N GLU A 97 -8.15 3.71 22.09
CA GLU A 97 -8.31 4.43 23.37
C GLU A 97 -7.18 4.16 24.40
N LYS A 98 -6.22 3.28 24.09
CA LYS A 98 -5.23 2.79 25.06
C LYS A 98 -3.80 3.14 24.67
N GLY A 99 -3.29 4.23 25.24
CA GLY A 99 -1.88 4.59 25.12
C GLY A 99 -1.52 5.28 23.80
N LYS A 100 -0.23 5.34 23.50
CA LYS A 100 0.32 5.95 22.29
C LYS A 100 0.62 4.87 21.24
N LEU A 101 0.28 5.12 19.99
CA LEU A 101 0.46 4.17 18.88
C LEU A 101 1.21 4.82 17.71
N ALA A 102 2.26 4.17 17.23
CA ALA A 102 3.07 4.62 16.09
C ALA A 102 2.99 3.62 14.93
N PHE A 103 2.69 4.15 13.74
CA PHE A 103 2.78 3.45 12.47
C PHE A 103 3.98 4.00 11.71
N LEU A 104 5.02 3.19 11.53
CA LEU A 104 6.16 3.55 10.70
C LEU A 104 5.81 3.29 9.25
N THR A 105 5.98 4.29 8.37
CA THR A 105 5.67 4.17 6.96
C THR A 105 6.82 4.69 6.10
N PHE A 106 7.08 4.01 4.98
CA PHE A 106 8.14 4.33 4.04
C PHE A 106 7.57 4.44 2.64
N ASP A 107 7.89 5.52 1.93
CA ASP A 107 7.43 5.80 0.58
C ASP A 107 8.56 5.66 -0.45
N ASP A 108 8.19 5.51 -1.73
CA ASP A 108 9.05 5.55 -2.91
C ASP A 108 9.92 4.31 -3.20
N GLY A 109 9.91 3.31 -2.33
CA GLY A 109 10.62 2.05 -2.55
C GLY A 109 9.89 1.08 -3.51
N PRO A 110 10.34 -0.17 -3.59
CA PRO A 110 11.51 -0.71 -2.90
C PRO A 110 12.84 -0.30 -3.56
N SER A 111 13.85 0.03 -2.77
CA SER A 111 15.18 0.34 -3.27
C SER A 111 16.19 -0.80 -2.99
N LYS A 112 17.16 -0.95 -3.89
CA LYS A 112 18.14 -2.04 -3.81
C LYS A 112 18.99 -1.98 -2.55
N ASN A 113 19.36 -0.76 -2.10
CA ASN A 113 20.38 -0.60 -1.07
C ASN A 113 19.81 -0.14 0.27
N ILE A 114 18.67 0.55 0.30
CA ILE A 114 18.14 1.16 1.54
C ILE A 114 17.00 0.34 2.12
N THR A 115 16.05 -0.13 1.31
CA THR A 115 14.95 -0.97 1.81
C THR A 115 15.48 -2.18 2.61
N PRO A 116 16.49 -2.97 2.15
CA PRO A 116 17.03 -4.07 2.96
C PRO A 116 17.62 -3.61 4.30
N LYS A 117 18.31 -2.47 4.35
CA LYS A 117 18.87 -1.94 5.61
C LYS A 117 17.77 -1.54 6.60
N ILE A 118 16.70 -0.94 6.11
CA ILE A 118 15.53 -0.61 6.93
C ILE A 118 14.89 -1.88 7.47
N LEU A 119 14.73 -2.92 6.63
CA LEU A 119 14.22 -4.23 7.06
C LEU A 119 15.07 -4.86 8.16
N ASP A 120 16.40 -4.80 8.03
CA ASP A 120 17.33 -5.31 9.04
C ASP A 120 17.17 -4.56 10.37
N VAL A 121 17.01 -3.23 10.34
CA VAL A 121 16.74 -2.45 11.57
C VAL A 121 15.41 -2.85 12.17
N LEU A 122 14.33 -2.89 11.39
CA LEU A 122 13.00 -3.25 11.88
C LEU A 122 12.96 -4.67 12.49
N ASP A 123 13.65 -5.63 11.89
CA ASP A 123 13.77 -6.99 12.41
C ASP A 123 14.50 -7.03 13.75
N ASN A 124 15.58 -6.25 13.91
CA ASN A 124 16.34 -6.18 15.16
C ASN A 124 15.49 -5.67 16.34
N TYR A 125 14.52 -4.80 16.06
CA TYR A 125 13.58 -4.28 17.08
C TYR A 125 12.28 -5.11 17.16
N GLY A 126 12.06 -6.09 16.28
CA GLY A 126 10.82 -6.86 16.20
C GLY A 126 9.61 -6.04 15.74
N ILE A 127 9.85 -4.91 15.04
CA ILE A 127 8.82 -3.95 14.59
C ILE A 127 8.48 -4.22 13.13
N LYS A 128 7.20 -4.02 12.78
CA LYS A 128 6.72 -4.09 11.40
C LYS A 128 6.27 -2.70 10.93
N ALA A 129 6.38 -2.47 9.61
CA ALA A 129 6.10 -1.19 8.99
C ALA A 129 5.29 -1.36 7.71
N THR A 130 4.73 -0.27 7.19
CA THR A 130 4.01 -0.24 5.93
C THR A 130 4.86 0.48 4.87
N PHE A 131 5.00 -0.14 3.70
CA PHE A 131 5.77 0.40 2.58
C PHE A 131 4.82 0.78 1.44
N PHE A 132 4.79 2.05 1.07
CA PHE A 132 4.02 2.56 -0.07
C PHE A 132 4.94 2.58 -1.30
N VAL A 133 4.78 1.59 -2.16
CA VAL A 133 5.72 1.28 -3.24
C VAL A 133 5.35 1.95 -4.55
N LEU A 134 6.37 2.33 -5.33
CA LEU A 134 6.21 2.81 -6.70
C LEU A 134 6.30 1.63 -7.69
N GLY A 135 5.38 1.57 -8.64
CA GLY A 135 5.34 0.48 -9.61
C GLY A 135 6.65 0.33 -10.38
N TYR A 136 7.24 1.43 -10.88
CA TYR A 136 8.51 1.38 -11.60
C TYR A 136 9.71 0.92 -10.73
N MET A 137 9.64 1.10 -9.41
CA MET A 137 10.64 0.58 -8.48
C MET A 137 10.42 -0.91 -8.20
N CYS A 138 9.16 -1.35 -8.16
CA CYS A 138 8.82 -2.78 -8.11
C CYS A 138 9.32 -3.53 -9.36
N GLU A 139 9.22 -2.95 -10.56
CA GLU A 139 9.80 -3.56 -11.77
C GLU A 139 11.32 -3.78 -11.64
N LYS A 140 12.02 -2.85 -11.01
CA LYS A 140 13.48 -2.89 -10.88
C LYS A 140 13.97 -3.80 -9.76
N ASN A 141 13.23 -3.87 -8.66
CA ASN A 141 13.69 -4.44 -7.39
C ASN A 141 12.64 -5.37 -6.76
N GLY A 142 11.76 -5.97 -7.56
CA GLY A 142 10.57 -6.68 -7.08
C GLY A 142 10.83 -7.88 -6.18
N SER A 143 12.02 -8.53 -6.26
CA SER A 143 12.40 -9.57 -5.30
C SER A 143 12.42 -9.09 -3.85
N ILE A 144 12.54 -7.78 -3.59
CA ILE A 144 12.48 -7.22 -2.24
C ILE A 144 11.04 -7.25 -1.70
N LEU A 145 10.02 -7.28 -2.57
CA LEU A 145 8.62 -7.41 -2.15
C LEU A 145 8.36 -8.73 -1.43
N GLU A 146 8.99 -9.83 -1.89
CA GLU A 146 8.90 -11.14 -1.23
C GLU A 146 9.47 -11.06 0.19
N ASP A 147 10.66 -10.48 0.35
CA ASP A 147 11.30 -10.26 1.65
C ASP A 147 10.42 -9.42 2.58
N LEU A 148 9.80 -8.35 2.06
CA LEU A 148 8.89 -7.47 2.81
C LEU A 148 7.72 -8.26 3.40
N ILE A 149 7.06 -9.07 2.58
CA ILE A 149 5.88 -9.84 2.99
C ILE A 149 6.26 -11.02 3.89
N GLU A 150 7.33 -11.76 3.58
CA GLU A 150 7.82 -12.87 4.42
C GLU A 150 8.21 -12.39 5.82
N LYS A 151 8.79 -11.21 5.93
CA LYS A 151 9.11 -10.55 7.21
C LYS A 151 7.88 -9.97 7.92
N GLY A 152 6.69 -10.02 7.31
CA GLY A 152 5.41 -9.63 7.91
C GLY A 152 5.11 -8.14 7.86
N HIS A 153 5.76 -7.37 6.99
CA HIS A 153 5.43 -5.97 6.71
C HIS A 153 4.17 -5.85 5.83
N SER A 154 3.65 -4.64 5.67
CA SER A 154 2.50 -4.34 4.83
C SER A 154 2.92 -3.55 3.60
N LEU A 155 2.22 -3.74 2.49
CA LEU A 155 2.39 -2.95 1.28
C LEU A 155 1.17 -2.05 1.04
N GLY A 156 1.43 -0.85 0.52
CA GLY A 156 0.46 0.04 -0.09
C GLY A 156 0.98 0.51 -1.45
N ILE A 157 0.13 1.12 -2.23
CA ILE A 157 0.45 1.68 -3.55
C ILE A 157 0.75 3.17 -3.43
N HIS A 158 1.84 3.63 -4.11
CA HIS A 158 2.24 5.04 -4.17
C HIS A 158 2.25 5.60 -5.59
N SER A 159 1.38 5.13 -6.48
CA SER A 159 1.39 5.28 -7.93
C SER A 159 2.42 4.38 -8.63
N TYR A 160 2.44 4.40 -9.96
CA TYR A 160 3.48 3.76 -10.74
C TYR A 160 4.69 4.65 -10.92
N SER A 161 4.48 5.91 -11.35
CA SER A 161 5.54 6.80 -11.84
C SER A 161 6.01 7.85 -10.84
N HIS A 162 5.23 8.18 -9.81
CA HIS A 162 5.40 9.35 -8.93
C HIS A 162 5.28 10.71 -9.66
N GLU A 163 4.81 10.72 -10.91
CA GLU A 163 4.64 11.95 -11.71
C GLU A 163 3.23 12.50 -11.54
N LEU A 164 3.04 13.53 -10.68
CA LEU A 164 1.71 14.07 -10.35
C LEU A 164 0.92 14.53 -11.57
N ASP A 165 1.57 15.21 -12.52
CA ASP A 165 0.90 15.70 -13.73
C ASP A 165 0.35 14.56 -14.58
N LYS A 166 1.04 13.42 -14.61
CA LYS A 166 0.61 12.22 -15.31
C LYS A 166 -0.44 11.45 -14.52
N LEU A 167 -0.18 11.25 -13.22
CA LEU A 167 -1.10 10.56 -12.31
C LEU A 167 -2.49 11.21 -12.30
N LEU A 168 -2.55 12.54 -12.24
CA LEU A 168 -3.78 13.32 -12.09
C LEU A 168 -4.24 13.98 -13.40
N GLU A 169 -3.81 13.49 -14.56
CA GLU A 169 -4.23 14.00 -15.86
C GLU A 169 -5.74 13.80 -16.07
N ASN A 170 -6.24 12.62 -15.72
CA ASN A 170 -7.65 12.23 -15.76
C ASN A 170 -7.87 10.91 -14.99
N ASP A 171 -9.15 10.52 -14.80
CA ASP A 171 -9.53 9.30 -14.08
C ASP A 171 -8.88 8.02 -14.69
N GLU A 172 -8.74 7.94 -16.02
CA GLU A 172 -8.15 6.79 -16.70
C GLU A 172 -6.65 6.67 -16.41
N SER A 173 -5.92 7.77 -16.48
CA SER A 173 -4.49 7.83 -16.13
C SER A 173 -4.28 7.44 -14.67
N PHE A 174 -5.13 7.96 -13.77
CA PHE A 174 -5.07 7.65 -12.34
C PHE A 174 -5.27 6.16 -12.06
N ILE A 175 -6.31 5.57 -12.64
CA ILE A 175 -6.60 4.15 -12.48
C ILE A 175 -5.49 3.28 -13.09
N ASN A 176 -4.97 3.66 -14.25
CA ASN A 176 -3.90 2.91 -14.91
C ASN A 176 -2.61 2.89 -14.08
N GLU A 177 -2.23 3.99 -13.43
CA GLU A 177 -1.07 4.05 -12.52
C GLU A 177 -1.21 3.06 -11.34
N ILE A 178 -2.42 2.86 -10.84
CA ILE A 178 -2.73 1.90 -9.78
C ILE A 178 -2.65 0.47 -10.32
N LEU A 179 -3.40 0.17 -11.38
CA LEU A 179 -3.50 -1.18 -11.95
C LEU A 179 -2.16 -1.71 -12.47
N MET A 180 -1.34 -0.83 -13.07
CA MET A 180 0.02 -1.20 -13.47
C MET A 180 0.86 -1.61 -12.28
N THR A 181 0.78 -0.86 -11.18
CA THR A 181 1.52 -1.17 -9.95
C THR A 181 1.04 -2.49 -9.34
N GLU A 182 -0.28 -2.72 -9.26
CA GLU A 182 -0.84 -4.00 -8.80
C GLU A 182 -0.33 -5.18 -9.63
N SER A 183 -0.42 -5.08 -10.96
CA SER A 183 0.00 -6.15 -11.87
C SER A 183 1.48 -6.51 -11.70
N ILE A 184 2.34 -5.52 -11.40
CA ILE A 184 3.75 -5.78 -11.13
C ILE A 184 3.92 -6.47 -9.78
N ILE A 185 3.23 -6.00 -8.74
CA ILE A 185 3.26 -6.63 -7.41
C ILE A 185 2.80 -8.10 -7.51
N GLU A 186 1.71 -8.38 -8.22
CA GLU A 186 1.21 -9.74 -8.47
C GLU A 186 2.24 -10.64 -9.15
N THR A 187 3.10 -10.09 -10.02
CA THR A 187 4.17 -10.85 -10.68
C THR A 187 5.15 -11.47 -9.69
N TYR A 188 5.39 -10.81 -8.55
CA TYR A 188 6.33 -11.26 -7.52
C TYR A 188 5.64 -11.97 -6.36
N LEU A 189 4.46 -11.52 -5.95
CA LEU A 189 3.76 -12.02 -4.76
C LEU A 189 2.65 -13.03 -5.07
N GLY A 190 2.32 -13.21 -6.36
CA GLY A 190 1.25 -14.10 -6.82
C GLY A 190 -0.11 -13.41 -6.87
N ASP A 191 -1.04 -14.04 -7.60
CA ASP A 191 -2.38 -13.50 -7.91
C ASP A 191 -3.30 -13.42 -6.65
N ASP A 192 -2.95 -14.08 -5.56
CA ASP A 192 -3.70 -14.06 -4.30
C ASP A 192 -3.33 -12.87 -3.40
N PHE A 193 -2.25 -12.16 -3.73
CA PHE A 193 -1.85 -10.97 -2.98
C PHE A 193 -2.73 -9.78 -3.37
N SER A 194 -3.17 -9.02 -2.38
CA SER A 194 -3.88 -7.76 -2.61
C SER A 194 -3.57 -6.77 -1.50
N THR A 195 -3.53 -5.50 -1.84
CA THR A 195 -3.52 -4.39 -0.88
C THR A 195 -4.65 -3.41 -1.19
N ARG A 196 -5.16 -2.75 -0.16
CA ARG A 196 -6.15 -1.68 -0.29
C ARG A 196 -5.62 -0.32 0.17
N LEU A 197 -4.35 -0.26 0.52
CA LEU A 197 -3.72 0.96 0.99
C LEU A 197 -3.16 1.75 -0.18
N PHE A 198 -3.55 3.02 -0.28
CA PHE A 198 -3.01 3.95 -1.26
C PHE A 198 -2.54 5.23 -0.56
N ARG A 199 -1.38 5.72 -0.95
CA ARG A 199 -0.89 7.05 -0.55
C ARG A 199 -0.61 7.88 -1.78
N PHE A 200 -1.18 9.08 -1.83
CA PHE A 200 -0.89 10.03 -2.90
C PHE A 200 0.56 10.52 -2.81
N PRO A 201 1.29 10.60 -3.92
CA PRO A 201 2.49 11.42 -3.99
C PRO A 201 2.22 12.84 -3.48
N GLY A 202 2.99 13.26 -2.44
CA GLY A 202 2.77 14.53 -1.76
C GLY A 202 1.53 14.61 -0.85
N GLY A 203 0.86 13.49 -0.55
CA GLY A 203 -0.33 13.43 0.29
C GLY A 203 -1.62 13.81 -0.41
N SER A 204 -2.75 13.70 0.30
CA SER A 204 -4.09 13.98 -0.24
C SER A 204 -4.69 15.31 0.21
N PHE A 205 -3.87 16.22 0.72
CA PHE A 205 -4.30 17.42 1.43
C PHE A 205 -4.95 18.49 0.54
N GLU A 206 -4.68 18.49 -0.77
CA GLU A 206 -5.17 19.49 -1.69
C GLU A 206 -6.57 19.17 -2.22
N ASN A 207 -7.38 20.22 -2.33
CA ASN A 207 -8.78 20.07 -2.73
C ASN A 207 -8.99 19.46 -4.13
N TYR A 208 -8.05 19.62 -5.05
CA TYR A 208 -8.16 19.05 -6.40
C TYR A 208 -8.01 17.53 -6.42
N LYS A 209 -7.49 16.92 -5.36
CA LYS A 209 -7.38 15.45 -5.22
C LYS A 209 -8.67 14.78 -4.77
N LYS A 210 -9.69 15.53 -4.33
CA LYS A 210 -10.93 14.96 -3.80
C LYS A 210 -11.67 14.04 -4.79
N GLU A 211 -11.70 14.40 -6.07
CA GLU A 211 -12.36 13.53 -7.05
C GLU A 211 -11.63 12.22 -7.25
N TYR A 212 -10.29 12.19 -7.11
CA TYR A 212 -9.48 10.98 -7.17
C TYR A 212 -9.61 10.13 -5.90
N ILE A 213 -9.83 10.73 -4.73
CA ILE A 213 -10.20 10.00 -3.50
C ILE A 213 -11.55 9.31 -3.68
N ASP A 214 -12.54 9.97 -4.31
CA ASP A 214 -13.82 9.33 -4.62
C ASP A 214 -13.62 8.12 -5.57
N VAL A 215 -12.73 8.23 -6.57
CA VAL A 215 -12.36 7.11 -7.46
C VAL A 215 -11.71 5.97 -6.68
N LEU A 216 -10.75 6.26 -5.78
CA LEU A 216 -10.12 5.26 -4.92
C LEU A 216 -11.15 4.51 -4.07
N ASN A 217 -12.05 5.24 -3.42
CA ASN A 217 -13.10 4.64 -2.59
C ASN A 217 -14.02 3.72 -3.42
N GLU A 218 -14.36 4.11 -4.68
CA GLU A 218 -15.15 3.29 -5.58
C GLU A 218 -14.40 2.00 -6.00
N LEU A 219 -13.07 2.03 -6.06
CA LEU A 219 -12.21 0.87 -6.31
C LEU A 219 -11.94 0.04 -5.05
N GLY A 220 -12.37 0.53 -3.88
CA GLY A 220 -12.19 -0.12 -2.59
C GLY A 220 -10.82 0.11 -1.95
N TYR A 221 -10.10 1.15 -2.38
CA TYR A 221 -8.87 1.60 -1.73
C TYR A 221 -9.14 2.56 -0.59
N ILE A 222 -8.21 2.60 0.34
CA ILE A 222 -8.20 3.51 1.48
C ILE A 222 -7.00 4.45 1.32
N THR A 223 -7.27 5.75 1.33
CA THR A 223 -6.21 6.77 1.31
C THR A 223 -5.58 6.91 2.68
N VAL A 224 -4.25 6.80 2.73
CA VAL A 224 -3.46 6.91 3.96
C VAL A 224 -2.51 8.10 3.86
N ASP A 225 -2.75 9.13 4.63
CA ASP A 225 -1.81 10.24 4.83
C ASP A 225 -0.95 10.02 6.08
N TRP A 226 -0.22 11.04 6.48
CA TRP A 226 0.62 11.06 7.68
C TRP A 226 0.29 12.26 8.56
N ASN A 227 0.67 12.18 9.82
CA ASN A 227 0.56 13.28 10.77
C ASN A 227 1.85 13.52 11.57
N ALA A 228 2.89 12.75 11.29
CA ALA A 228 4.24 12.91 11.81
C ALA A 228 5.25 12.62 10.69
N LEU A 229 6.45 13.18 10.77
CA LEU A 229 7.50 12.96 9.77
C LEU A 229 8.89 13.19 10.35
N THR A 230 9.90 12.57 9.74
CA THR A 230 11.31 12.80 10.06
C THR A 230 11.92 13.94 9.24
N GLY A 231 11.25 14.40 8.18
CA GLY A 231 11.75 15.45 7.29
C GLY A 231 12.95 15.02 6.42
N ASP A 232 13.09 13.73 6.15
CA ASP A 232 14.21 13.18 5.37
C ASP A 232 14.26 13.66 3.90
N THR A 233 13.18 14.31 3.43
CA THR A 233 13.09 14.99 2.13
C THR A 233 13.16 16.52 2.22
N GLU A 234 13.12 17.09 3.43
CA GLU A 234 13.05 18.56 3.61
C GLU A 234 14.45 19.22 3.64
N TYR A 235 15.52 18.48 3.90
CA TYR A 235 16.87 19.01 4.06
C TYR A 235 17.77 18.64 2.89
N LEU A 236 18.63 19.58 2.46
CA LEU A 236 19.64 19.33 1.43
C LEU A 236 20.73 18.36 1.91
N ALA A 237 21.09 18.41 3.18
CA ALA A 237 22.08 17.54 3.82
C ALA A 237 21.54 17.07 5.17
N PRO A 238 20.61 16.13 5.19
CA PRO A 238 20.04 15.63 6.43
C PRO A 238 21.09 14.86 7.24
N THR A 239 20.98 14.92 8.58
CA THR A 239 21.71 14.06 9.50
C THR A 239 20.72 13.29 10.36
N PRO A 240 21.12 12.15 10.97
CA PRO A 240 20.25 11.41 11.88
C PRO A 240 19.65 12.28 12.99
N GLU A 241 20.45 13.19 13.56
CA GLU A 241 20.02 14.08 14.63
C GLU A 241 18.95 15.09 14.16
N LEU A 242 19.07 15.60 12.92
CA LEU A 242 18.07 16.50 12.34
C LEU A 242 16.74 15.76 12.10
N LEU A 243 16.80 14.53 11.60
CA LEU A 243 15.63 13.70 11.39
C LEU A 243 14.90 13.40 12.70
N LEU A 244 15.66 13.02 13.72
CA LEU A 244 15.12 12.80 15.06
C LEU A 244 14.53 14.09 15.66
N SER A 245 15.21 15.24 15.49
CA SER A 245 14.69 16.54 15.98
C SER A 245 13.36 16.89 15.31
N LYS A 246 13.26 16.69 14.00
CA LYS A 246 12.03 16.95 13.25
C LYS A 246 10.88 16.03 13.70
N LEU A 247 11.16 14.74 13.90
CA LEU A 247 10.17 13.83 14.45
C LEU A 247 9.65 14.34 15.81
N LYS A 248 10.53 14.71 16.73
CA LYS A 248 10.18 15.25 18.05
C LYS A 248 9.22 16.45 17.97
N GLU A 249 9.44 17.34 17.00
CA GLU A 249 8.56 18.49 16.75
C GLU A 249 7.18 18.06 16.26
N THR A 250 7.12 17.08 15.36
CA THR A 250 5.90 16.71 14.68
C THR A 250 4.97 15.82 15.49
N ILE A 251 5.44 15.15 16.54
CA ILE A 251 4.64 14.27 17.40
C ILE A 251 4.06 14.93 18.63
N ILE A 252 4.35 16.21 18.87
CA ILE A 252 3.88 16.94 20.06
C ILE A 252 2.35 16.86 20.19
N ASN A 253 1.87 16.42 21.37
CA ASN A 253 0.44 16.26 21.69
C ASN A 253 -0.31 15.28 20.77
N LYS A 254 0.36 14.25 20.27
CA LYS A 254 -0.26 13.20 19.46
C LYS A 254 -0.08 11.85 20.14
N ASP A 255 -1.19 11.16 20.36
CA ASP A 255 -1.19 9.80 20.89
C ASP A 255 -1.11 8.75 19.77
N ILE A 256 -1.63 9.07 18.59
CA ILE A 256 -1.57 8.20 17.42
C ILE A 256 -0.82 8.92 16.29
N ILE A 257 0.23 8.29 15.80
CA ILE A 257 1.07 8.86 14.74
C ILE A 257 1.27 7.88 13.58
N VAL A 258 1.15 8.42 12.37
CA VAL A 258 1.60 7.80 11.13
C VAL A 258 2.82 8.59 10.67
N VAL A 259 3.99 7.95 10.72
CA VAL A 259 5.29 8.60 10.49
C VAL A 259 5.70 8.43 9.04
N LEU A 260 5.84 9.54 8.31
CA LEU A 260 6.38 9.57 6.96
C LEU A 260 7.89 9.52 6.97
N MET A 261 8.44 8.56 6.24
CA MET A 261 9.84 8.38 5.87
C MET A 261 9.93 7.87 4.44
N HIS A 262 11.14 7.79 3.88
CA HIS A 262 11.35 7.28 2.51
C HIS A 262 12.48 6.25 2.49
N ASP A 263 12.36 5.25 1.60
CA ASP A 263 13.33 4.16 1.45
C ASP A 263 14.01 4.09 0.06
N LEU A 264 14.10 5.24 -0.63
CA LEU A 264 14.89 5.38 -1.87
C LEU A 264 16.38 5.10 -1.64
N ASP A 265 17.12 4.75 -2.68
CA ASP A 265 18.60 4.61 -2.63
C ASP A 265 19.34 5.87 -2.13
N ALA A 266 18.76 7.05 -2.33
CA ALA A 266 19.32 8.32 -1.84
C ALA A 266 19.07 8.56 -0.34
N LYS A 267 18.33 7.72 0.36
CA LYS A 267 17.88 7.90 1.75
C LYS A 267 18.69 7.07 2.77
N GLN A 268 19.98 6.99 2.57
CA GLN A 268 20.88 6.31 3.52
C GLN A 268 20.71 6.85 4.95
N VAL A 269 20.53 8.16 5.12
CA VAL A 269 20.36 8.81 6.42
C VAL A 269 19.07 8.36 7.13
N THR A 270 18.01 8.01 6.40
CA THR A 270 16.77 7.47 6.97
C THR A 270 17.05 6.13 7.66
N ALA A 271 17.76 5.22 6.97
CA ALA A 271 18.15 3.94 7.56
C ALA A 271 19.09 4.13 8.78
N GLU A 272 19.98 5.10 8.74
CA GLU A 272 20.90 5.42 9.85
C GLU A 272 20.19 6.03 11.05
N ALA A 273 19.16 6.87 10.83
CA ALA A 273 18.38 7.51 11.89
C ALA A 273 17.32 6.58 12.51
N LEU A 274 16.91 5.52 11.80
CA LEU A 274 15.79 4.69 12.21
C LEU A 274 15.93 4.05 13.61
N PRO A 275 17.11 3.56 14.03
CA PRO A 275 17.30 3.10 15.43
C PRO A 275 16.96 4.17 16.45
N ASP A 276 17.49 5.38 16.31
CA ASP A 276 17.25 6.49 17.24
C ASP A 276 15.78 6.94 17.24
N VAL A 277 15.13 6.92 16.07
CA VAL A 277 13.69 7.16 15.90
C VAL A 277 12.87 6.16 16.71
N ILE A 278 13.16 4.86 16.56
CA ILE A 278 12.46 3.78 17.26
C ILE A 278 12.68 3.90 18.77
N GLU A 279 13.92 4.04 19.23
CA GLU A 279 14.26 4.15 20.65
C GLU A 279 13.60 5.38 21.30
N TYR A 280 13.56 6.50 20.59
CA TYR A 280 12.87 7.69 21.07
C TYR A 280 11.36 7.46 21.21
N LEU A 281 10.71 6.87 20.20
CA LEU A 281 9.27 6.58 20.27
C LEU A 281 8.94 5.60 21.41
N ILE A 282 9.77 4.57 21.64
CA ILE A 282 9.65 3.67 22.80
C ILE A 282 9.76 4.48 24.11
N SER A 283 10.73 5.38 24.21
CA SER A 283 10.94 6.20 25.42
C SER A 283 9.78 7.16 25.71
N GLU A 284 9.06 7.58 24.64
CA GLU A 284 7.83 8.42 24.75
C GLU A 284 6.58 7.57 25.04
N GLY A 285 6.70 6.25 25.12
CA GLY A 285 5.61 5.32 25.44
C GLY A 285 4.73 4.95 24.26
N TYR A 286 5.25 5.02 23.02
CA TYR A 286 4.54 4.50 21.86
C TYR A 286 4.72 2.98 21.74
N ASP A 287 3.61 2.29 21.51
CA ASP A 287 3.58 0.96 20.93
C ASP A 287 3.59 1.07 19.40
N PHE A 288 4.03 0.01 18.72
CA PHE A 288 4.08 -0.02 17.26
C PHE A 288 2.98 -0.89 16.69
N ALA A 289 2.40 -0.44 15.60
CA ALA A 289 1.37 -1.18 14.86
C ALA A 289 1.55 -1.07 13.35
N LEU A 290 0.86 -1.94 12.63
CA LEU A 290 0.91 -2.09 11.19
C LEU A 290 -0.44 -1.73 10.58
N LEU A 291 -0.44 -0.92 9.51
CA LEU A 291 -1.62 -0.64 8.70
C LEU A 291 -1.98 -1.86 7.84
N LYS A 292 -3.29 -2.11 7.65
CA LYS A 292 -3.80 -3.13 6.73
C LYS A 292 -5.13 -2.71 6.10
#